data_2d2c02d3b545b6ea364684a2fc42352e
#
_entry.id   2d2c02d3b545b6ea364684a2fc42352e
#
_cell.length_a   1.000
_cell.length_b   1.000
_cell.length_c   1.000
_cell.angle_alpha   90.00
_cell.angle_beta   90.00
_cell.angle_gamma   90.00
#
_symmetry.space_group_name_H-M   'P 1'
#
loop_
_entity.id
_entity.type
_entity.pdbx_description
1 polymer ?
#
loop_
_entity_poly.entity_id
_entity_poly.type
_entity_poly.pdbx_seq_one_letter_code
_entity_poly.pdbx_strand_id
1 'polypeptide(L)'
;RTVKLTSPMNLGSWILSAFSAGISVAAAAEVDRMTGQRLPLGPLRPVLRAAEGPAGLQAAVLAPPLAVYTAVLLADTATPTWNAAHEDLPFVFVSSASLAASGLAMVTTPVHQAGPARTLAVLGALGDLAASKVMERRMDPVAAEPLHTGGPGRMLRASERLVIAGGLGTLLGGRHRAVAVVSGLALATASALTRFGVFEAGLESARHPRYTIEPQQRRLAARRAAGITSDSITTAG
;
A
#
# COMPACT_ATOMS: atom_id res chain seq x y z
N ARG A 1 0.49 11.58 30.93
CA ARG A 1 0.49 11.03 29.55
C ARG A 1 1.79 11.46 28.87
N THR A 2 2.76 10.56 28.77
CA THR A 2 4.03 10.80 28.04
C THR A 2 3.82 10.56 26.57
N VAL A 3 4.10 11.55 25.76
CA VAL A 3 4.09 11.41 24.28
C VAL A 3 5.29 10.56 23.88
N LYS A 4 5.05 9.33 23.46
CA LYS A 4 6.11 8.46 22.88
C LYS A 4 6.33 8.87 21.42
N LEU A 5 7.38 9.65 21.17
CA LEU A 5 7.75 10.16 19.83
C LEU A 5 8.01 9.04 18.82
N THR A 6 8.43 7.88 19.28
CA THR A 6 8.80 6.71 18.48
C THR A 6 7.68 5.67 18.34
N SER A 7 6.45 5.96 18.80
CA SER A 7 5.34 5.03 18.58
C SER A 7 4.99 4.97 17.08
N PRO A 8 4.56 3.81 16.53
CA PRO A 8 4.19 3.68 15.11
C PRO A 8 3.20 4.77 14.65
N MET A 9 2.21 5.10 15.46
CA MET A 9 1.22 6.13 15.18
C MET A 9 1.84 7.53 15.06
N ASN A 10 2.75 7.91 15.97
CA ASN A 10 3.41 9.20 15.93
C ASN A 10 4.41 9.29 14.77
N LEU A 11 5.14 8.21 14.50
CA LEU A 11 6.07 8.14 13.38
C LEU A 11 5.34 8.35 12.04
N GLY A 12 4.19 7.69 11.86
CA GLY A 12 3.34 7.89 10.68
C GLY A 12 2.88 9.35 10.51
N SER A 13 2.50 10.01 11.60
CA SER A 13 2.10 11.43 11.58
C SER A 13 3.25 12.35 11.19
N TRP A 14 4.48 12.08 11.65
CA TRP A 14 5.66 12.83 11.26
C TRP A 14 6.00 12.65 9.79
N ILE A 15 5.96 11.40 9.30
CA ILE A 15 6.18 11.08 7.87
C ILE A 15 5.13 11.78 7.02
N LEU A 16 3.85 11.71 7.41
CA LEU A 16 2.75 12.36 6.69
C LEU A 16 2.93 13.87 6.65
N SER A 17 3.29 14.50 7.76
CA SER A 17 3.51 15.97 7.82
C SER A 17 4.64 16.40 6.92
N ALA A 18 5.78 15.72 6.97
CA ALA A 18 6.93 16.00 6.12
C ALA A 18 6.62 15.74 4.63
N PHE A 19 5.97 14.63 4.30
CA PHE A 19 5.50 14.33 2.94
C PHE A 19 4.57 15.42 2.42
N SER A 20 3.57 15.81 3.23
CA SER A 20 2.57 16.82 2.84
C SER A 20 3.21 18.18 2.58
N ALA A 21 4.22 18.57 3.37
CA ALA A 21 4.96 19.80 3.13
C ALA A 21 5.67 19.77 1.78
N GLY A 22 6.41 18.70 1.48
CA GLY A 22 7.14 18.55 0.21
C GLY A 22 6.21 18.54 -1.00
N ILE A 23 5.16 17.70 -0.96
CA ILE A 23 4.24 17.59 -2.09
C ILE A 23 3.43 18.87 -2.31
N SER A 24 3.11 19.64 -1.25
CA SER A 24 2.40 20.92 -1.37
C SER A 24 3.25 21.97 -2.10
N VAL A 25 4.56 22.05 -1.80
CA VAL A 25 5.48 22.94 -2.50
C VAL A 25 5.59 22.56 -3.98
N ALA A 26 5.78 21.28 -4.27
CA ALA A 26 5.86 20.80 -5.67
C ALA A 26 4.56 21.04 -6.43
N ALA A 27 3.41 20.78 -5.81
CA ALA A 27 2.10 21.01 -6.41
C ALA A 27 1.84 22.50 -6.65
N ALA A 28 2.20 23.39 -5.72
CA ALA A 28 2.04 24.83 -5.90
C ALA A 28 2.89 25.36 -7.07
N ALA A 29 4.12 24.86 -7.21
CA ALA A 29 4.98 25.21 -8.34
C ALA A 29 4.38 24.76 -9.68
N GLU A 30 3.82 23.56 -9.73
CA GLU A 30 3.16 23.03 -10.93
C GLU A 30 1.88 23.80 -11.28
N VAL A 31 1.04 24.12 -10.29
CA VAL A 31 -0.16 24.94 -10.51
C VAL A 31 0.19 26.32 -11.03
N ASP A 32 1.25 27.00 -10.50
CA ASP A 32 1.72 28.28 -11.05
C ASP A 32 2.15 28.14 -12.51
N ARG A 33 2.80 27.03 -12.87
CA ARG A 33 3.21 26.72 -14.24
C ARG A 33 2.02 26.49 -15.16
N MET A 34 1.05 25.67 -14.73
CA MET A 34 -0.17 25.32 -15.49
C MET A 34 -1.06 26.54 -15.73
N THR A 35 -1.11 27.48 -14.78
CA THR A 35 -1.88 28.73 -14.90
C THR A 35 -1.16 29.83 -15.69
N GLY A 36 -0.02 29.51 -16.32
CA GLY A 36 0.77 30.48 -17.07
C GLY A 36 1.34 31.58 -16.20
N GLN A 37 1.72 31.23 -14.95
CA GLN A 37 2.33 32.14 -13.98
C GLN A 37 1.40 33.29 -13.52
N ARG A 38 0.10 33.06 -13.55
CA ARG A 38 -0.93 34.04 -13.17
C ARG A 38 -1.19 34.14 -11.66
N LEU A 39 -0.60 33.23 -10.86
CA LEU A 39 -0.73 33.32 -9.41
C LEU A 39 -0.01 34.56 -8.88
N PRO A 40 -0.58 35.27 -7.88
CA PRO A 40 -0.02 36.51 -7.33
C PRO A 40 1.14 36.21 -6.35
N LEU A 41 2.15 35.44 -6.81
CA LEU A 41 3.26 35.00 -5.96
C LEU A 41 4.37 36.07 -5.81
N GLY A 42 4.42 37.05 -6.70
CA GLY A 42 5.41 38.13 -6.65
C GLY A 42 6.85 37.61 -6.43
N PRO A 43 7.55 38.10 -5.40
CA PRO A 43 8.94 37.70 -5.13
C PRO A 43 9.07 36.26 -4.57
N LEU A 44 7.98 35.59 -4.20
CA LEU A 44 8.01 34.21 -3.73
C LEU A 44 8.15 33.19 -4.87
N ARG A 45 7.86 33.58 -6.12
CA ARG A 45 7.93 32.67 -7.27
C ARG A 45 9.33 32.09 -7.51
N PRO A 46 10.44 32.85 -7.50
CA PRO A 46 11.76 32.25 -7.65
C PRO A 46 12.13 31.32 -6.50
N VAL A 47 11.69 31.63 -5.27
CA VAL A 47 11.88 30.75 -4.10
C VAL A 47 11.11 29.43 -4.28
N LEU A 48 9.85 29.51 -4.69
CA LEU A 48 9.03 28.34 -4.95
C LEU A 48 9.64 27.42 -6.02
N ARG A 49 10.16 28.02 -7.11
CA ARG A 49 10.85 27.26 -8.17
C ARG A 49 12.16 26.63 -7.71
N ALA A 50 12.95 27.33 -6.91
CA ALA A 50 14.17 26.77 -6.35
C ALA A 50 13.89 25.61 -5.37
N ALA A 51 12.78 25.69 -4.63
CA ALA A 51 12.36 24.68 -3.66
C ALA A 51 11.67 23.46 -4.30
N GLU A 52 11.13 23.57 -5.53
CA GLU A 52 10.35 22.51 -6.20
C GLU A 52 11.12 21.19 -6.30
N GLY A 53 12.35 21.21 -6.78
CA GLY A 53 13.16 20.01 -6.95
C GLY A 53 13.47 19.29 -5.63
N PRO A 54 14.05 19.97 -4.64
CA PRO A 54 14.29 19.41 -3.30
C PRO A 54 12.99 18.90 -2.63
N ALA A 55 11.90 19.66 -2.72
CA ALA A 55 10.61 19.29 -2.14
C ALA A 55 10.00 18.05 -2.82
N GLY A 56 10.09 17.95 -4.15
CA GLY A 56 9.68 16.78 -4.91
C GLY A 56 10.49 15.54 -4.53
N LEU A 57 11.82 15.68 -4.39
CA LEU A 57 12.68 14.59 -3.94
C LEU A 57 12.34 14.14 -2.51
N GLN A 58 12.14 15.09 -1.60
CA GLN A 58 11.69 14.79 -0.24
C GLN A 58 10.39 14.00 -0.22
N ALA A 59 9.38 14.44 -0.99
CA ALA A 59 8.11 13.72 -1.10
C ALA A 59 8.31 12.31 -1.72
N ALA A 60 9.14 12.16 -2.74
CA ALA A 60 9.43 10.87 -3.36
C ALA A 60 10.07 9.87 -2.37
N VAL A 61 11.01 10.33 -1.53
CA VAL A 61 11.67 9.50 -0.51
C VAL A 61 10.71 9.11 0.62
N LEU A 62 9.78 9.99 0.98
CA LEU A 62 8.82 9.75 2.07
C LEU A 62 7.55 8.99 1.61
N ALA A 63 7.29 8.88 0.31
CA ALA A 63 6.13 8.18 -0.21
C ALA A 63 6.09 6.69 0.14
N PRO A 64 7.19 5.88 -0.02
CA PRO A 64 7.17 4.47 0.37
C PRO A 64 6.91 4.25 1.87
N PRO A 65 7.61 4.90 2.81
CA PRO A 65 7.30 4.80 4.24
C PRO A 65 5.83 5.17 4.56
N LEU A 66 5.30 6.19 3.90
CA LEU A 66 3.89 6.59 4.06
C LEU A 66 2.93 5.51 3.56
N ALA A 67 3.24 4.84 2.44
CA ALA A 67 2.42 3.76 1.91
C ALA A 67 2.42 2.53 2.81
N VAL A 68 3.55 2.23 3.47
CA VAL A 68 3.75 1.08 4.36
C VAL A 68 3.10 1.29 5.73
N TYR A 69 3.13 2.51 6.28
CA TYR A 69 2.77 2.72 7.68
C TYR A 69 1.34 2.28 8.02
N THR A 70 0.40 2.40 7.08
CA THR A 70 -0.98 1.95 7.28
C THR A 70 -1.06 0.43 7.45
N ALA A 71 -0.23 -0.32 6.71
CA ALA A 71 -0.13 -1.77 6.86
C ALA A 71 0.44 -2.16 8.24
N VAL A 72 1.45 -1.43 8.70
CA VAL A 72 2.04 -1.62 10.03
C VAL A 72 0.99 -1.38 11.12
N LEU A 73 0.20 -0.29 11.00
CA LEU A 73 -0.88 -0.03 11.97
C LEU A 73 -1.94 -1.13 12.01
N LEU A 74 -2.33 -1.69 10.86
CA LEU A 74 -3.26 -2.82 10.81
C LEU A 74 -2.63 -4.08 11.44
N ALA A 75 -1.38 -4.37 11.12
CA ALA A 75 -0.64 -5.52 11.59
C ALA A 75 -0.38 -5.51 13.11
N ASP A 76 -0.23 -4.32 13.71
CA ASP A 76 -0.06 -4.11 15.15
C ASP A 76 -1.34 -4.32 15.96
N THR A 77 -2.46 -4.64 15.31
CA THR A 77 -3.72 -4.94 16.00
C THR A 77 -3.81 -6.40 16.40
N ALA A 78 -4.71 -6.71 17.35
CA ALA A 78 -5.04 -8.09 17.72
C ALA A 78 -5.96 -8.80 16.72
N THR A 79 -6.25 -8.17 15.58
CA THR A 79 -7.11 -8.73 14.53
C THR A 79 -6.42 -9.92 13.86
N PRO A 80 -7.00 -11.14 13.89
CA PRO A 80 -6.29 -12.37 13.55
C PRO A 80 -5.65 -12.36 12.16
N THR A 81 -6.39 -12.00 11.12
CA THR A 81 -5.89 -11.97 9.73
C THR A 81 -4.81 -10.90 9.53
N TRP A 82 -5.00 -9.69 10.07
CA TRP A 82 -4.00 -8.63 9.92
C TRP A 82 -2.72 -8.93 10.68
N ASN A 83 -2.85 -9.44 11.92
CA ASN A 83 -1.70 -9.81 12.74
C ASN A 83 -0.92 -10.98 12.11
N ALA A 84 -1.62 -11.97 11.55
CA ALA A 84 -0.98 -13.09 10.87
C ALA A 84 -0.22 -12.65 9.58
N ALA A 85 -0.59 -11.54 8.97
CA ALA A 85 0.04 -10.99 7.78
C ALA A 85 1.15 -9.95 8.07
N HIS A 86 1.53 -9.73 9.34
CA HIS A 86 2.34 -8.58 9.77
C HIS A 86 3.69 -8.43 9.04
N GLU A 87 4.34 -9.52 8.65
CA GLU A 87 5.62 -9.47 7.94
C GLU A 87 5.48 -9.05 6.47
N ASP A 88 4.41 -9.50 5.80
CA ASP A 88 4.27 -9.39 4.36
C ASP A 88 3.28 -8.28 3.92
N LEU A 89 2.33 -7.90 4.78
CA LEU A 89 1.33 -6.88 4.50
C LEU A 89 1.91 -5.51 4.06
N PRO A 90 3.04 -5.03 4.65
CA PRO A 90 3.71 -3.83 4.19
C PRO A 90 4.13 -3.87 2.71
N PHE A 91 4.60 -5.01 2.22
CA PHE A 91 5.00 -5.18 0.82
C PHE A 91 3.79 -5.19 -0.13
N VAL A 92 2.68 -5.79 0.27
CA VAL A 92 1.41 -5.73 -0.47
C VAL A 92 0.94 -4.28 -0.57
N PHE A 93 1.00 -3.51 0.52
CA PHE A 93 0.50 -2.15 0.54
C PHE A 93 1.36 -1.16 -0.25
N VAL A 94 2.69 -1.29 -0.23
CA VAL A 94 3.56 -0.43 -1.04
C VAL A 94 3.43 -0.75 -2.53
N SER A 95 3.29 -2.02 -2.88
CA SER A 95 3.04 -2.43 -4.27
C SER A 95 1.68 -1.93 -4.76
N SER A 96 0.63 -2.10 -3.96
CA SER A 96 -0.70 -1.57 -4.22
C SER A 96 -0.72 -0.03 -4.34
N ALA A 97 0.06 0.70 -3.52
CA ALA A 97 0.20 2.15 -3.66
C ALA A 97 0.87 2.54 -4.98
N SER A 98 1.86 1.76 -5.42
CA SER A 98 2.51 1.94 -6.71
C SER A 98 1.53 1.76 -7.88
N LEU A 99 0.59 0.79 -7.78
CA LEU A 99 -0.49 0.62 -8.76
C LEU A 99 -1.40 1.84 -8.82
N ALA A 100 -1.81 2.38 -7.67
CA ALA A 100 -2.68 3.57 -7.63
C ALA A 100 -1.97 4.80 -8.21
N ALA A 101 -0.74 5.06 -7.80
CA ALA A 101 0.03 6.21 -8.25
C ALA A 101 0.34 6.14 -9.75
N SER A 102 0.83 5.00 -10.22
CA SER A 102 1.12 4.80 -11.64
C SER A 102 -0.14 4.79 -12.50
N GLY A 103 -1.21 4.18 -12.01
CA GLY A 103 -2.51 4.17 -12.68
C GLY A 103 -3.05 5.57 -12.88
N LEU A 104 -3.06 6.41 -11.84
CA LEU A 104 -3.47 7.80 -11.93
C LEU A 104 -2.57 8.59 -12.87
N ALA A 105 -1.24 8.44 -12.78
CA ALA A 105 -0.30 9.11 -13.66
C ALA A 105 -0.50 8.71 -15.14
N MET A 106 -0.80 7.45 -15.44
CA MET A 106 -1.10 6.99 -16.80
C MET A 106 -2.41 7.59 -17.35
N VAL A 107 -3.38 7.87 -16.48
CA VAL A 107 -4.64 8.52 -16.87
C VAL A 107 -4.46 10.01 -17.11
N THR A 108 -3.68 10.69 -16.28
CA THR A 108 -3.56 12.16 -16.31
C THR A 108 -2.43 12.69 -17.19
N THR A 109 -1.40 11.89 -17.44
CA THR A 109 -0.20 12.32 -18.18
C THR A 109 -0.28 11.93 -19.67
N PRO A 110 0.17 12.79 -20.59
CA PRO A 110 0.31 12.46 -22.01
C PRO A 110 1.21 11.22 -22.22
N VAL A 111 0.86 10.36 -23.17
CA VAL A 111 1.50 9.05 -23.37
C VAL A 111 3.01 9.14 -23.58
N HIS A 112 3.49 10.17 -24.29
CA HIS A 112 4.91 10.37 -24.55
C HIS A 112 5.72 10.72 -23.30
N GLN A 113 5.07 11.23 -22.25
CA GLN A 113 5.68 11.56 -20.95
C GLN A 113 5.43 10.48 -19.87
N ALA A 114 4.49 9.56 -20.11
CA ALA A 114 4.09 8.53 -19.16
C ALA A 114 5.07 7.34 -19.03
N GLY A 115 6.30 7.45 -19.54
CA GLY A 115 7.33 6.41 -19.46
C GLY A 115 7.59 5.90 -18.03
N PRO A 116 7.96 6.79 -17.10
CA PRO A 116 8.19 6.41 -15.70
C PRO A 116 6.95 5.78 -15.03
N ALA A 117 5.76 6.31 -15.32
CA ALA A 117 4.50 5.77 -14.79
C ALA A 117 4.26 4.34 -15.27
N ARG A 118 4.50 4.04 -16.55
CA ARG A 118 4.40 2.66 -17.08
C ARG A 118 5.38 1.70 -16.43
N THR A 119 6.61 2.12 -16.21
CA THR A 119 7.61 1.31 -15.53
C THR A 119 7.17 1.02 -14.09
N LEU A 120 6.72 2.03 -13.35
CA LEU A 120 6.21 1.86 -11.99
C LEU A 120 4.96 0.96 -11.96
N ALA A 121 4.07 1.06 -12.96
CA ALA A 121 2.88 0.21 -13.07
C ALA A 121 3.24 -1.27 -13.23
N VAL A 122 4.21 -1.58 -14.08
CA VAL A 122 4.67 -2.96 -14.29
C VAL A 122 5.36 -3.50 -13.04
N LEU A 123 6.27 -2.73 -12.44
CA LEU A 123 6.96 -3.13 -11.20
C LEU A 123 5.97 -3.28 -10.04
N GLY A 124 5.01 -2.37 -9.93
CA GLY A 124 3.93 -2.46 -8.94
C GLY A 124 3.05 -3.69 -9.14
N ALA A 125 2.70 -4.04 -10.38
CA ALA A 125 1.91 -5.23 -10.68
C ALA A 125 2.65 -6.52 -10.32
N LEU A 126 3.92 -6.62 -10.68
CA LEU A 126 4.76 -7.77 -10.31
C LEU A 126 4.93 -7.86 -8.79
N GLY A 127 5.19 -6.71 -8.14
CA GLY A 127 5.34 -6.65 -6.69
C GLY A 127 4.06 -7.03 -5.94
N ASP A 128 2.90 -6.54 -6.38
CA ASP A 128 1.61 -6.83 -5.75
C ASP A 128 1.25 -8.32 -5.85
N LEU A 129 1.40 -8.91 -7.04
CA LEU A 129 1.18 -10.34 -7.25
C LEU A 129 2.15 -11.21 -6.45
N ALA A 130 3.44 -10.85 -6.43
CA ALA A 130 4.44 -11.59 -5.70
C ALA A 130 4.24 -11.48 -4.18
N ALA A 131 4.06 -10.27 -3.66
CA ALA A 131 3.86 -10.03 -2.23
C ALA A 131 2.59 -10.70 -1.71
N SER A 132 1.47 -10.63 -2.45
CA SER A 132 0.23 -11.29 -2.08
C SER A 132 0.40 -12.82 -2.03
N LYS A 133 1.08 -13.43 -3.00
CA LYS A 133 1.33 -14.87 -3.00
C LYS A 133 2.28 -15.31 -1.88
N VAL A 134 3.31 -14.52 -1.57
CA VAL A 134 4.21 -14.80 -0.45
C VAL A 134 3.45 -14.70 0.87
N MET A 135 2.67 -13.64 1.07
CA MET A 135 1.83 -13.44 2.24
C MET A 135 0.89 -14.63 2.47
N GLU A 136 0.12 -15.03 1.44
CA GLU A 136 -0.80 -16.15 1.52
C GLU A 136 -0.10 -17.47 1.91
N ARG A 137 1.11 -17.72 1.40
CA ARG A 137 1.88 -18.95 1.68
C ARG A 137 2.46 -19.00 3.08
N ARG A 138 2.77 -17.84 3.67
CA ARG A 138 3.38 -17.76 5.01
C ARG A 138 2.35 -17.71 6.13
N MET A 139 1.14 -17.25 5.84
CA MET A 139 0.07 -17.18 6.81
C MET A 139 -0.42 -18.57 7.24
N ASP A 140 -0.86 -18.68 8.51
CA ASP A 140 -1.64 -19.83 8.94
C ASP A 140 -2.89 -19.96 8.08
N PRO A 141 -3.21 -21.18 7.54
CA PRO A 141 -4.35 -21.36 6.63
C PRO A 141 -5.69 -20.88 7.20
N VAL A 142 -5.89 -21.02 8.53
CA VAL A 142 -7.11 -20.54 9.18
C VAL A 142 -7.16 -19.03 9.21
N ALA A 143 -6.05 -18.38 9.55
CA ALA A 143 -5.98 -16.91 9.56
C ALA A 143 -6.09 -16.30 8.15
N ALA A 144 -5.68 -17.03 7.11
CA ALA A 144 -5.78 -16.62 5.70
C ALA A 144 -7.18 -16.85 5.10
N GLU A 145 -8.01 -17.72 5.67
CA GLU A 145 -9.32 -18.08 5.14
C GLU A 145 -10.22 -16.87 4.79
N PRO A 146 -10.29 -15.78 5.61
CA PRO A 146 -11.10 -14.61 5.28
C PRO A 146 -10.65 -13.87 4.02
N LEU A 147 -9.38 -14.00 3.62
CA LEU A 147 -8.88 -13.41 2.37
C LEU A 147 -9.43 -14.14 1.12
N HIS A 148 -9.86 -15.38 1.25
CA HIS A 148 -10.31 -16.21 0.14
C HIS A 148 -11.83 -16.39 0.07
N THR A 149 -12.55 -16.14 1.17
CA THR A 149 -13.97 -16.39 1.31
C THR A 149 -14.83 -15.13 1.28
N GLY A 150 -16.12 -15.29 1.07
CA GLY A 150 -17.10 -14.21 1.20
C GLY A 150 -16.88 -13.01 0.27
N GLY A 151 -17.19 -11.82 0.78
CA GLY A 151 -17.00 -10.52 0.13
C GLY A 151 -15.53 -10.18 -0.11
N PRO A 152 -14.69 -10.23 0.95
CA PRO A 152 -13.27 -9.96 0.84
C PRO A 152 -12.59 -10.82 -0.24
N GLY A 153 -12.83 -12.12 -0.26
CA GLY A 153 -12.26 -13.01 -1.26
C GLY A 153 -12.69 -12.67 -2.70
N ARG A 154 -13.92 -12.18 -2.90
CA ARG A 154 -14.34 -11.69 -4.22
C ARG A 154 -13.58 -10.43 -4.63
N MET A 155 -13.39 -9.48 -3.70
CA MET A 155 -12.65 -8.24 -3.95
C MET A 155 -11.20 -8.54 -4.32
N LEU A 156 -10.53 -9.41 -3.56
CA LEU A 156 -9.13 -9.76 -3.79
C LEU A 156 -8.92 -10.52 -5.11
N ARG A 157 -9.80 -11.45 -5.46
CA ARG A 157 -9.78 -12.11 -6.79
C ARG A 157 -10.04 -11.13 -7.93
N ALA A 158 -10.94 -10.18 -7.75
CA ALA A 158 -11.18 -9.14 -8.75
C ALA A 158 -9.96 -8.22 -8.89
N SER A 159 -9.33 -7.84 -7.77
CA SER A 159 -8.08 -7.09 -7.77
C SER A 159 -6.99 -7.82 -8.54
N GLU A 160 -6.71 -9.08 -8.23
CA GLU A 160 -5.69 -9.89 -8.92
C GLU A 160 -5.90 -9.89 -10.45
N ARG A 161 -7.14 -10.10 -10.90
CA ARG A 161 -7.47 -10.06 -12.34
C ARG A 161 -7.21 -8.70 -12.96
N LEU A 162 -7.55 -7.62 -12.24
CA LEU A 162 -7.32 -6.25 -12.71
C LEU A 162 -5.84 -5.89 -12.73
N VAL A 163 -5.05 -6.36 -11.75
CA VAL A 163 -3.59 -6.20 -11.74
C VAL A 163 -2.97 -6.88 -12.96
N ILE A 164 -3.37 -8.12 -13.25
CA ILE A 164 -2.88 -8.86 -14.42
C ILE A 164 -3.28 -8.15 -15.71
N ALA A 165 -4.55 -7.81 -15.87
CA ALA A 165 -5.06 -7.16 -17.08
C ALA A 165 -4.44 -5.77 -17.28
N GLY A 166 -4.37 -4.95 -16.22
CA GLY A 166 -3.77 -3.60 -16.26
C GLY A 166 -2.26 -3.63 -16.49
N GLY A 167 -1.55 -4.57 -15.85
CA GLY A 167 -0.12 -4.78 -16.06
C GLY A 167 0.22 -5.21 -17.48
N LEU A 168 -0.49 -6.22 -18.02
CA LEU A 168 -0.33 -6.66 -19.40
C LEU A 168 -0.73 -5.57 -20.40
N GLY A 169 -1.84 -4.87 -20.18
CA GLY A 169 -2.25 -3.75 -21.01
C GLY A 169 -1.21 -2.63 -21.02
N THR A 170 -0.57 -2.36 -19.89
CA THR A 170 0.52 -1.39 -19.81
C THR A 170 1.76 -1.82 -20.59
N LEU A 171 2.14 -3.10 -20.50
CA LEU A 171 3.28 -3.66 -21.23
C LEU A 171 3.07 -3.67 -22.74
N LEU A 172 1.93 -4.19 -23.20
CA LEU A 172 1.68 -4.47 -24.60
C LEU A 172 1.16 -3.24 -25.37
N GLY A 173 0.34 -2.42 -24.73
CA GLY A 173 -0.35 -1.33 -25.42
C GLY A 173 -0.28 0.03 -24.73
N GLY A 174 0.49 0.18 -23.66
CA GLY A 174 0.55 1.43 -22.87
C GLY A 174 1.06 2.67 -23.61
N ARG A 175 1.50 2.52 -24.85
CA ARG A 175 1.83 3.64 -25.75
C ARG A 175 0.60 4.20 -26.49
N HIS A 176 -0.51 3.49 -26.52
CA HIS A 176 -1.79 3.95 -27.04
C HIS A 176 -2.61 4.60 -25.94
N ARG A 177 -3.13 5.82 -26.18
CA ARG A 177 -3.83 6.59 -25.14
C ARG A 177 -4.99 5.83 -24.48
N ALA A 178 -5.84 5.20 -25.28
CA ALA A 178 -6.99 4.45 -24.76
C ALA A 178 -6.55 3.29 -23.87
N VAL A 179 -5.54 2.52 -24.30
CA VAL A 179 -5.00 1.40 -23.53
C VAL A 179 -4.34 1.89 -22.24
N ALA A 180 -3.57 2.98 -22.30
CA ALA A 180 -2.95 3.57 -21.11
C ALA A 180 -3.99 4.00 -20.08
N VAL A 181 -5.08 4.65 -20.51
CA VAL A 181 -6.16 5.08 -19.61
C VAL A 181 -6.89 3.89 -19.01
N VAL A 182 -7.30 2.91 -19.81
CA VAL A 182 -8.01 1.71 -19.33
C VAL A 182 -7.14 0.90 -18.39
N SER A 183 -5.86 0.69 -18.75
CA SER A 183 -4.91 -0.01 -17.86
C SER A 183 -4.68 0.75 -16.56
N GLY A 184 -4.53 2.08 -16.64
CA GLY A 184 -4.37 2.93 -15.46
C GLY A 184 -5.56 2.87 -14.51
N LEU A 185 -6.79 2.93 -15.05
CA LEU A 185 -8.02 2.78 -14.27
C LEU A 185 -8.14 1.38 -13.66
N ALA A 186 -7.78 0.33 -14.42
CA ALA A 186 -7.78 -1.03 -13.91
C ALA A 186 -6.83 -1.19 -12.72
N LEU A 187 -5.60 -0.66 -12.81
CA LEU A 187 -4.61 -0.72 -11.73
C LEU A 187 -5.04 0.10 -10.50
N ALA A 188 -5.60 1.29 -10.69
CA ALA A 188 -6.12 2.10 -9.60
C ALA A 188 -7.30 1.41 -8.88
N THR A 189 -8.21 0.80 -9.65
CA THR A 189 -9.33 0.03 -9.11
C THR A 189 -8.83 -1.22 -8.37
N ALA A 190 -7.85 -1.93 -8.93
CA ALA A 190 -7.21 -3.05 -8.26
C ALA A 190 -6.64 -2.67 -6.91
N SER A 191 -5.88 -1.58 -6.84
CA SER A 191 -5.35 -1.06 -5.58
C SER A 191 -6.44 -0.78 -4.54
N ALA A 192 -7.54 -0.17 -4.93
CA ALA A 192 -8.69 0.05 -4.04
C ALA A 192 -9.27 -1.27 -3.54
N LEU A 193 -9.50 -2.23 -4.44
CA LEU A 193 -10.05 -3.54 -4.09
C LEU A 193 -9.14 -4.34 -3.17
N THR A 194 -7.81 -4.29 -3.36
CA THR A 194 -6.85 -4.91 -2.43
C THR A 194 -6.99 -4.33 -1.03
N ARG A 195 -7.03 -3.00 -0.89
CA ARG A 195 -7.13 -2.33 0.41
C ARG A 195 -8.44 -2.62 1.12
N PHE A 196 -9.56 -2.49 0.42
CA PHE A 196 -10.87 -2.82 0.99
C PHE A 196 -11.02 -4.32 1.26
N GLY A 197 -10.49 -5.18 0.39
CA GLY A 197 -10.51 -6.63 0.58
C GLY A 197 -9.74 -7.07 1.83
N VAL A 198 -8.52 -6.56 2.03
CA VAL A 198 -7.73 -6.81 3.24
C VAL A 198 -8.42 -6.25 4.48
N PHE A 199 -8.97 -5.05 4.40
CA PHE A 199 -9.69 -4.43 5.51
C PHE A 199 -10.91 -5.26 5.93
N GLU A 200 -11.78 -5.62 5.01
CA GLU A 200 -12.97 -6.43 5.27
C GLU A 200 -12.62 -7.85 5.76
N ALA A 201 -11.55 -8.46 5.23
CA ALA A 201 -11.07 -9.76 5.70
C ALA A 201 -10.66 -9.71 7.18
N GLY A 202 -9.99 -8.64 7.59
CA GLY A 202 -9.66 -8.45 9.01
C GLY A 202 -10.90 -8.27 9.87
N LEU A 203 -11.86 -7.45 9.46
CA LEU A 203 -13.12 -7.29 10.19
C LEU A 203 -13.88 -8.61 10.33
N GLU A 204 -13.93 -9.42 9.27
CA GLU A 204 -14.55 -10.73 9.30
C GLU A 204 -13.83 -11.67 10.27
N SER A 205 -12.49 -11.68 10.27
CA SER A 205 -11.71 -12.48 11.21
C SER A 205 -11.92 -12.06 12.68
N ALA A 206 -12.17 -10.78 12.94
CA ALA A 206 -12.44 -10.30 14.29
C ALA A 206 -13.82 -10.69 14.82
N ARG A 207 -14.79 -10.96 13.94
CA ARG A 207 -16.15 -11.36 14.29
C ARG A 207 -16.25 -12.83 14.75
N HIS A 208 -15.32 -13.66 14.34
CA HIS A 208 -15.38 -15.11 14.57
C HIS A 208 -14.22 -15.58 15.44
N PRO A 209 -14.47 -16.05 16.70
CA PRO A 209 -13.44 -16.52 17.62
C PRO A 209 -12.56 -17.66 17.08
N ARG A 210 -13.04 -18.41 16.13
CA ARG A 210 -12.33 -19.51 15.45
C ARG A 210 -10.97 -19.06 14.93
N TYR A 211 -10.91 -17.88 14.28
CA TYR A 211 -9.68 -17.35 13.67
C TYR A 211 -8.60 -16.96 14.69
N THR A 212 -8.98 -16.78 15.94
CA THR A 212 -8.06 -16.58 17.07
C THR A 212 -7.68 -17.88 17.75
N ILE A 213 -8.69 -18.70 18.08
CA ILE A 213 -8.53 -19.88 18.95
C ILE A 213 -7.76 -21.00 18.22
N GLU A 214 -8.15 -21.37 16.99
CA GLU A 214 -7.52 -22.48 16.29
C GLU A 214 -6.02 -22.27 16.01
N PRO A 215 -5.55 -21.12 15.50
CA PRO A 215 -4.13 -20.89 15.32
C PRO A 215 -3.33 -20.88 16.62
N GLN A 216 -3.92 -20.38 17.72
CA GLN A 216 -3.28 -20.42 19.04
C GLN A 216 -3.15 -21.85 19.56
N GLN A 217 -4.18 -22.66 19.43
CA GLN A 217 -4.15 -24.08 19.84
C GLN A 217 -3.11 -24.87 19.05
N ARG A 218 -3.02 -24.64 17.73
CA ARG A 218 -2.00 -25.27 16.87
C ARG A 218 -0.58 -24.88 17.29
N ARG A 219 -0.34 -23.60 17.55
CA ARG A 219 0.95 -23.10 18.05
C ARG A 219 1.30 -23.71 19.40
N LEU A 220 0.34 -23.78 20.32
CA LEU A 220 0.53 -24.40 21.63
C LEU A 220 0.86 -25.90 21.51
N ALA A 221 0.13 -26.62 20.65
CA ALA A 221 0.39 -28.05 20.40
C ALA A 221 1.80 -28.27 19.81
N ALA A 222 2.20 -27.46 18.85
CA ALA A 222 3.54 -27.51 18.27
C ALA A 222 4.64 -27.22 19.30
N ARG A 223 4.48 -26.22 20.17
CA ARG A 223 5.40 -25.93 21.28
C ARG A 223 5.53 -27.10 22.25
N ARG A 224 4.39 -27.68 22.66
CA ARG A 224 4.38 -28.87 23.55
C ARG A 224 5.08 -30.06 22.91
N ALA A 225 4.85 -30.31 21.62
CA ALA A 225 5.52 -31.37 20.88
C ALA A 225 7.04 -31.13 20.76
N ALA A 226 7.48 -29.88 20.74
CA ALA A 226 8.89 -29.48 20.78
C ALA A 226 9.51 -29.50 22.20
N GLY A 227 8.77 -29.96 23.23
CA GLY A 227 9.27 -30.04 24.62
C GLY A 227 9.30 -28.70 25.36
N ILE A 228 8.71 -27.65 24.80
CA ILE A 228 8.64 -26.32 25.44
C ILE A 228 7.45 -26.30 26.38
N THR A 229 7.71 -26.46 27.69
CA THR A 229 6.67 -26.53 28.72
C THR A 229 6.49 -25.24 29.53
N SER A 230 7.31 -24.20 29.27
CA SER A 230 7.16 -22.92 29.96
C SER A 230 5.94 -22.15 29.47
N ASP A 231 5.01 -21.84 30.36
CA ASP A 231 3.81 -21.04 30.11
C ASP A 231 4.09 -19.53 30.01
N SER A 232 5.34 -19.13 29.85
CA SER A 232 5.68 -17.71 29.69
C SER A 232 5.09 -17.15 28.41
N ILE A 233 4.03 -16.38 28.53
CA ILE A 233 3.36 -15.62 27.47
C ILE A 233 4.27 -14.48 26.95
N THR A 234 5.39 -14.23 27.58
CA THR A 234 6.28 -13.07 27.39
C THR A 234 7.48 -13.34 26.53
N THR A 235 7.51 -14.34 25.70
CA THR A 235 8.61 -14.53 24.75
C THR A 235 8.16 -14.23 23.34
N ALA A 236 8.06 -12.97 23.04
CA ALA A 236 8.42 -12.50 21.71
C ALA A 236 9.95 -12.48 21.66
N GLY A 237 10.55 -13.41 20.96
CA GLY A 237 11.88 -13.30 20.42
C GLY A 237 11.78 -12.77 19.03
#